data_b5f34ffbaecf93879f865e38c08e6f3b
#
_entry.id   b5f34ffbaecf93879f865e38c08e6f3b
#
_cell.length_a   1.000
_cell.length_b   1.000
_cell.length_c   1.000
_cell.angle_alpha   90.00
_cell.angle_beta   90.00
_cell.angle_gamma   90.00
#
_symmetry.space_group_name_H-M   'P 1'
#
loop_
_entity.id
_entity.type
_entity.pdbx_description
1 polymer ?
#
loop_
_entity_poly.entity_id
_entity_poly.type
_entity_poly.pdbx_seq_one_letter_code
_entity_poly.pdbx_strand_id
1 'polypeptide(L)'
;MCLLIVKQSGAEYGKLSQAIRNGAYSNRDGFGFALKRQFKTEIQVRKDFTSAEDMITELEAQKIGKFDELMVHLRAATHGEASTGNAHPYAISRSSAFFLRDNFVTHMPVIGHNGIIHGYGTDKISDTYDYALKILADPSVMTTLMTNPEEVFKDANITKDLGWSRFCFMFPHRDMFWYGDRYIYEGILYSNTGFCGNGIDKDKSVYIPKGTTQSLKDAVDKAVAESTSKEVDLFPANTCIKALQDI
;
A
#
# COMPACT_ATOMS: atom_id res chain seq x y z
N MET A 1 -7.91 -7.32 -10.96
CA MET A 1 -7.86 -6.69 -9.60
C MET A 1 -6.61 -5.86 -9.50
N CYS A 2 -6.71 -4.66 -8.95
CA CYS A 2 -5.58 -3.75 -8.71
C CYS A 2 -4.44 -4.42 -7.91
N LEU A 3 -3.25 -3.84 -7.96
CA LEU A 3 -2.16 -4.21 -7.06
C LEU A 3 -1.77 -2.99 -6.21
N LEU A 4 -1.84 -3.13 -4.90
CA LEU A 4 -1.37 -2.16 -3.93
C LEU A 4 -0.06 -2.71 -3.32
N ILE A 5 0.99 -1.90 -3.34
CA ILE A 5 2.33 -2.22 -2.85
C ILE A 5 2.71 -1.18 -1.80
N VAL A 6 3.23 -1.62 -0.66
CA VAL A 6 3.57 -0.73 0.44
C VAL A 6 4.94 -1.06 1.01
N LYS A 7 5.85 -0.12 0.86
CA LYS A 7 7.14 -0.10 1.55
C LYS A 7 7.00 0.78 2.79
N GLN A 8 7.08 0.16 3.94
CA GLN A 8 7.09 0.86 5.22
C GLN A 8 8.48 1.39 5.58
N SER A 9 8.52 2.29 6.55
CA SER A 9 9.77 2.70 7.19
C SER A 9 10.51 1.47 7.74
N GLY A 10 11.81 1.38 7.46
CA GLY A 10 12.66 0.25 7.84
C GLY A 10 12.82 -0.83 6.76
N ALA A 11 11.95 -0.89 5.75
CA ALA A 11 12.12 -1.81 4.63
C ALA A 11 13.07 -1.24 3.55
N GLU A 12 13.80 -2.11 2.88
CA GLU A 12 14.62 -1.72 1.73
C GLU A 12 13.76 -1.57 0.46
N TYR A 13 14.25 -0.79 -0.52
CA TYR A 13 13.59 -0.66 -1.82
C TYR A 13 13.63 -1.99 -2.61
N GLY A 14 14.74 -2.72 -2.53
CA GLY A 14 14.91 -4.07 -3.02
C GLY A 14 14.41 -4.29 -4.45
N LYS A 15 13.54 -5.28 -4.61
CA LYS A 15 12.96 -5.66 -5.91
C LYS A 15 11.68 -4.90 -6.27
N LEU A 16 11.43 -3.73 -5.70
CA LEU A 16 10.17 -2.99 -5.89
C LEU A 16 9.92 -2.67 -7.37
N SER A 17 10.94 -2.19 -8.11
CA SER A 17 10.80 -1.91 -9.54
C SER A 17 10.39 -3.16 -10.33
N GLN A 18 10.94 -4.33 -9.98
CA GLN A 18 10.54 -5.59 -10.61
C GLN A 18 9.11 -6.01 -10.23
N ALA A 19 8.71 -5.81 -8.97
CA ALA A 19 7.33 -6.07 -8.52
C ALA A 19 6.30 -5.19 -9.25
N ILE A 20 6.66 -3.93 -9.50
CA ILE A 20 5.83 -3.01 -10.29
C ILE A 20 5.70 -3.51 -11.73
N ARG A 21 6.80 -3.90 -12.39
CA ARG A 21 6.79 -4.46 -13.76
C ARG A 21 5.89 -5.69 -13.86
N ASN A 22 6.04 -6.63 -12.92
CA ASN A 22 5.22 -7.83 -12.87
C ASN A 22 3.73 -7.50 -12.70
N GLY A 23 3.40 -6.61 -11.76
CA GLY A 23 2.02 -6.19 -11.49
C GLY A 23 1.39 -5.42 -12.64
N ALA A 24 2.15 -4.61 -13.36
CA ALA A 24 1.69 -3.81 -14.49
C ALA A 24 1.22 -4.66 -15.67
N TYR A 25 1.67 -5.92 -15.77
CA TYR A 25 1.22 -6.82 -16.83
C TYR A 25 -0.31 -6.96 -16.85
N SER A 26 -0.95 -7.01 -15.68
CA SER A 26 -2.41 -7.17 -15.51
C SER A 26 -3.13 -5.91 -15.04
N ASN A 27 -2.41 -4.81 -14.74
CA ASN A 27 -2.98 -3.59 -14.16
C ASN A 27 -2.44 -2.38 -14.93
N ARG A 28 -3.16 -2.00 -16.00
CA ARG A 28 -2.70 -1.00 -16.97
C ARG A 28 -3.52 0.29 -17.00
N ASP A 29 -4.57 0.39 -16.18
CA ASP A 29 -5.56 1.46 -16.26
C ASP A 29 -5.22 2.70 -15.40
N GLY A 30 -4.01 2.72 -14.84
CA GLY A 30 -3.49 3.85 -14.07
C GLY A 30 -2.39 3.44 -13.11
N PHE A 31 -1.46 4.35 -12.92
CA PHE A 31 -0.27 4.17 -12.08
C PHE A 31 -0.12 5.37 -11.18
N GLY A 32 0.19 5.13 -9.91
CA GLY A 32 0.45 6.22 -9.00
C GLY A 32 1.15 5.79 -7.73
N PHE A 33 1.73 6.76 -7.06
CA PHE A 33 2.37 6.55 -5.77
C PHE A 33 2.11 7.70 -4.79
N ALA A 34 2.25 7.40 -3.49
CA ALA A 34 2.42 8.36 -2.42
C ALA A 34 3.76 8.10 -1.72
N LEU A 35 4.52 9.16 -1.49
CA LEU A 35 5.84 9.12 -0.85
C LEU A 35 5.88 10.08 0.34
N LYS A 36 6.25 9.55 1.51
CA LYS A 36 6.57 10.35 2.70
C LYS A 36 8.04 10.13 3.05
N ARG A 37 8.81 11.21 3.05
CA ARG A 37 10.22 11.18 3.42
C ARG A 37 10.38 11.05 4.93
N GLN A 38 11.46 10.41 5.34
CA GLN A 38 11.83 10.32 6.74
C GLN A 38 11.81 11.72 7.41
N PHE A 39 11.20 11.81 8.60
CA PHE A 39 11.03 13.06 9.38
C PHE A 39 10.17 14.14 8.71
N LYS A 40 9.51 13.85 7.59
CA LYS A 40 8.57 14.78 6.94
C LYS A 40 7.14 14.40 7.28
N THR A 41 6.29 15.42 7.32
CA THR A 41 4.83 15.27 7.47
C THR A 41 4.09 15.46 6.15
N GLU A 42 4.80 15.97 5.17
CA GLU A 42 4.31 16.14 3.81
C GLU A 42 4.30 14.80 3.08
N ILE A 43 3.21 14.53 2.41
CA ILE A 43 3.03 13.35 1.56
C ILE A 43 2.94 13.86 0.11
N GLN A 44 3.90 13.47 -0.71
CA GLN A 44 3.86 13.70 -2.15
C GLN A 44 2.99 12.62 -2.80
N VAL A 45 2.05 13.02 -3.64
CA VAL A 45 1.20 12.12 -4.44
C VAL A 45 1.42 12.39 -5.91
N ARG A 46 1.70 11.36 -6.69
CA ARG A 46 1.85 11.39 -8.14
C ARG A 46 1.01 10.29 -8.78
N LYS A 47 0.21 10.65 -9.79
CA LYS A 47 -0.68 9.73 -10.54
C LYS A 47 -0.67 10.01 -12.04
N ASP A 48 0.19 10.88 -12.49
CA ASP A 48 0.28 11.40 -13.86
C ASP A 48 1.07 10.48 -14.82
N PHE A 49 1.22 9.20 -14.45
CA PHE A 49 1.99 8.26 -15.24
C PHE A 49 1.13 7.54 -16.28
N THR A 50 1.65 7.47 -17.51
CA THR A 50 1.03 6.76 -18.62
C THR A 50 1.52 5.31 -18.74
N SER A 51 2.65 5.00 -18.10
CA SER A 51 3.21 3.65 -18.06
C SER A 51 3.85 3.33 -16.71
N ALA A 52 4.02 2.04 -16.44
CA ALA A 52 4.75 1.58 -15.25
C ALA A 52 6.24 1.98 -15.31
N GLU A 53 6.85 1.99 -16.50
CA GLU A 53 8.26 2.34 -16.66
C GLU A 53 8.51 3.83 -16.38
N ASP A 54 7.58 4.74 -16.74
CA ASP A 54 7.67 6.15 -16.39
C ASP A 54 7.62 6.33 -14.87
N MET A 55 6.70 5.62 -14.20
CA MET A 55 6.61 5.65 -12.74
C MET A 55 7.86 5.06 -12.07
N ILE A 56 8.42 3.96 -12.58
CA ILE A 56 9.65 3.35 -12.05
C ILE A 56 10.82 4.32 -12.21
N THR A 57 10.96 4.95 -13.38
CA THR A 57 12.01 5.95 -13.64
C THR A 57 11.95 7.10 -12.63
N GLU A 58 10.75 7.61 -12.37
CA GLU A 58 10.54 8.64 -11.36
C GLU A 58 10.89 8.14 -9.94
N LEU A 59 10.43 6.94 -9.56
CA LEU A 59 10.74 6.37 -8.24
C LEU A 59 12.24 6.15 -8.02
N GLU A 60 12.96 5.70 -9.04
CA GLU A 60 14.41 5.52 -9.00
C GLU A 60 15.14 6.89 -8.90
N ALA A 61 14.66 7.91 -9.62
CA ALA A 61 15.17 9.28 -9.52
C ALA A 61 14.95 9.88 -8.12
N GLN A 62 13.88 9.49 -7.43
CA GLN A 62 13.59 9.91 -6.05
C GLN A 62 14.60 9.38 -5.02
N LYS A 63 15.41 8.36 -5.33
CA LYS A 63 16.41 7.76 -4.41
C LYS A 63 15.78 7.44 -3.04
N ILE A 64 14.72 6.63 -3.06
CA ILE A 64 13.95 6.29 -1.88
C ILE A 64 14.81 5.52 -0.89
N GLY A 65 14.95 6.07 0.31
CA GLY A 65 15.75 5.51 1.40
C GLY A 65 15.00 4.45 2.21
N LYS A 66 15.76 3.76 3.07
CA LYS A 66 15.23 2.71 3.96
C LYS A 66 14.08 3.22 4.82
N PHE A 67 14.17 4.43 5.36
CA PHE A 67 13.20 4.99 6.31
C PHE A 67 12.11 5.85 5.64
N ASP A 68 12.16 6.04 4.33
CA ASP A 68 11.05 6.64 3.60
C ASP A 68 9.88 5.65 3.51
N GLU A 69 8.67 6.15 3.54
CA GLU A 69 7.45 5.36 3.34
C GLU A 69 6.91 5.56 1.93
N LEU A 70 6.59 4.46 1.25
CA LEU A 70 6.09 4.48 -0.12
C LEU A 70 4.85 3.60 -0.25
N MET A 71 3.82 4.13 -0.90
CA MET A 71 2.63 3.42 -1.36
C MET A 71 2.59 3.50 -2.89
N VAL A 72 2.52 2.37 -3.57
CA VAL A 72 2.37 2.29 -5.03
C VAL A 72 1.07 1.58 -5.35
N HIS A 73 0.35 2.07 -6.36
CA HIS A 73 -0.88 1.47 -6.84
C HIS A 73 -0.87 1.30 -8.35
N LEU A 74 -1.20 0.08 -8.79
CA LEU A 74 -1.37 -0.30 -10.18
C LEU A 74 -2.85 -0.65 -10.40
N ARG A 75 -3.53 0.13 -11.20
CA ARG A 75 -4.98 0.05 -11.37
C ARG A 75 -5.38 -0.96 -12.44
N ALA A 76 -6.41 -1.78 -12.12
CA ALA A 76 -7.28 -2.45 -13.08
C ALA A 76 -8.69 -1.91 -12.82
N ALA A 77 -9.23 -1.11 -13.73
CA ALA A 77 -10.47 -0.38 -13.53
C ALA A 77 -11.67 -1.34 -13.46
N THR A 78 -12.49 -1.19 -12.42
CA THR A 78 -13.78 -1.84 -12.25
C THR A 78 -14.91 -0.84 -12.20
N HIS A 79 -14.63 0.37 -11.69
CA HIS A 79 -15.52 1.54 -11.61
C HIS A 79 -14.74 2.80 -11.97
N GLY A 80 -15.42 3.79 -12.51
CA GLY A 80 -14.83 5.06 -12.94
C GLY A 80 -14.03 4.93 -14.25
N GLU A 81 -13.95 6.02 -14.98
CA GLU A 81 -13.18 6.09 -16.23
C GLU A 81 -11.70 5.73 -15.99
N ALA A 82 -11.08 5.15 -17.01
CA ALA A 82 -9.62 4.96 -17.05
C ALA A 82 -8.94 6.32 -17.26
N SER A 83 -8.78 7.09 -16.21
CA SER A 83 -8.14 8.40 -16.18
C SER A 83 -7.15 8.49 -15.03
N THR A 84 -6.16 9.37 -15.13
CA THR A 84 -5.18 9.64 -14.07
C THR A 84 -5.87 10.11 -12.79
N GLY A 85 -6.93 10.92 -12.89
CA GLY A 85 -7.75 11.35 -11.77
C GLY A 85 -8.33 10.18 -10.97
N ASN A 86 -8.74 9.08 -11.63
CA ASN A 86 -9.26 7.87 -11.00
C ASN A 86 -8.17 6.87 -10.57
N ALA A 87 -6.90 7.15 -10.83
CA ALA A 87 -5.80 6.36 -10.28
C ALA A 87 -5.59 6.66 -8.78
N HIS A 88 -5.20 5.66 -8.02
CA HIS A 88 -4.77 5.84 -6.63
C HIS A 88 -3.30 6.29 -6.56
N PRO A 89 -2.86 6.84 -5.41
CA PRO A 89 -3.57 7.08 -4.15
C PRO A 89 -4.42 8.36 -4.16
N TYR A 90 -5.35 8.48 -3.19
CA TYR A 90 -6.18 9.68 -2.98
C TYR A 90 -5.88 10.34 -1.64
N ALA A 91 -5.87 11.68 -1.58
CA ALA A 91 -5.96 12.39 -0.31
C ALA A 91 -7.39 12.30 0.21
N ILE A 92 -7.57 11.93 1.49
CA ILE A 92 -8.88 11.87 2.13
C ILE A 92 -9.28 13.30 2.51
N SER A 93 -10.21 13.86 1.75
CA SER A 93 -10.65 15.25 1.92
C SER A 93 -12.10 15.41 1.48
N ARG A 94 -12.84 16.33 2.12
CA ARG A 94 -14.17 16.76 1.67
C ARG A 94 -14.11 17.63 0.40
N SER A 95 -12.93 18.08 0.01
CA SER A 95 -12.76 18.88 -1.18
C SER A 95 -12.55 18.00 -2.40
N SER A 96 -13.49 18.04 -3.34
CA SER A 96 -13.35 17.39 -4.65
C SER A 96 -12.18 17.90 -5.48
N ALA A 97 -11.60 19.06 -5.11
CA ALA A 97 -10.46 19.65 -5.80
C ALA A 97 -9.20 18.78 -5.76
N PHE A 98 -9.08 17.87 -4.76
CA PHE A 98 -7.96 16.92 -4.68
C PHE A 98 -8.12 15.71 -5.60
N PHE A 99 -9.35 15.38 -5.96
CA PHE A 99 -9.65 14.20 -6.79
C PHE A 99 -9.01 14.27 -8.19
N LEU A 100 -9.13 15.42 -8.85
CA LEU A 100 -8.63 15.60 -10.22
C LEU A 100 -7.13 15.93 -10.29
N ARG A 101 -6.46 16.12 -9.15
CA ARG A 101 -5.04 16.44 -9.14
C ARG A 101 -4.20 15.18 -9.29
N ASP A 102 -3.31 15.22 -10.26
CA ASP A 102 -2.41 14.12 -10.59
C ASP A 102 -1.06 14.22 -9.88
N ASN A 103 -0.66 15.44 -9.49
CA ASN A 103 0.60 15.72 -8.81
C ASN A 103 0.39 16.82 -7.77
N PHE A 104 0.57 16.48 -6.50
CA PHE A 104 0.39 17.41 -5.38
C PHE A 104 1.11 16.95 -4.12
N VAL A 105 1.26 17.88 -3.18
CA VAL A 105 1.73 17.62 -1.81
C VAL A 105 0.58 17.87 -0.84
N THR A 106 0.45 17.05 0.19
CA THR A 106 -0.62 17.15 1.18
C THR A 106 -0.15 16.82 2.59
N HIS A 107 -0.85 17.38 3.58
CA HIS A 107 -0.79 16.97 4.99
C HIS A 107 -2.04 16.20 5.43
N MET A 108 -2.90 15.83 4.48
CA MET A 108 -4.04 14.97 4.73
C MET A 108 -3.62 13.50 4.65
N PRO A 109 -4.32 12.58 5.34
CA PRO A 109 -4.11 11.15 5.12
C PRO A 109 -4.35 10.78 3.65
N VAL A 110 -3.58 9.82 3.17
CA VAL A 110 -3.66 9.32 1.79
C VAL A 110 -4.06 7.86 1.82
N ILE A 111 -4.99 7.45 0.94
CA ILE A 111 -5.53 6.10 0.85
C ILE A 111 -5.18 5.44 -0.48
N GLY A 112 -4.73 4.18 -0.42
CA GLY A 112 -4.70 3.24 -1.53
C GLY A 112 -5.63 2.07 -1.25
N HIS A 113 -6.27 1.53 -2.29
CA HIS A 113 -7.25 0.46 -2.17
C HIS A 113 -7.09 -0.60 -3.26
N ASN A 114 -7.31 -1.84 -2.89
CA ASN A 114 -7.51 -2.95 -3.80
C ASN A 114 -8.72 -3.77 -3.37
N GLY A 115 -9.77 -3.75 -4.17
CA GLY A 115 -11.05 -4.41 -3.91
C GLY A 115 -12.17 -3.74 -4.67
N ILE A 116 -13.40 -3.99 -4.21
CA ILE A 116 -14.63 -3.32 -4.64
C ILE A 116 -15.40 -2.92 -3.39
N ILE A 117 -15.79 -1.66 -3.31
CA ILE A 117 -16.64 -1.14 -2.23
C ILE A 117 -18.07 -1.07 -2.75
N HIS A 118 -18.93 -1.97 -2.26
CA HIS A 118 -20.29 -2.08 -2.75
C HIS A 118 -21.13 -0.84 -2.41
N GLY A 119 -21.89 -0.36 -3.40
CA GLY A 119 -22.74 0.84 -3.25
C GLY A 119 -22.03 2.18 -3.40
N TYR A 120 -20.74 2.16 -3.74
CA TYR A 120 -19.94 3.37 -3.99
C TYR A 120 -19.37 3.37 -5.41
N GLY A 121 -19.04 4.59 -5.87
CA GLY A 121 -18.54 4.82 -7.21
C GLY A 121 -19.65 5.01 -8.23
N THR A 122 -19.25 5.45 -9.41
CA THR A 122 -20.09 5.66 -10.59
C THR A 122 -19.28 5.33 -11.84
N ASP A 123 -19.88 5.48 -13.03
CA ASP A 123 -19.12 5.35 -14.29
C ASP A 123 -17.97 6.37 -14.41
N LYS A 124 -18.05 7.50 -13.68
CA LYS A 124 -17.05 8.59 -13.75
C LYS A 124 -16.04 8.58 -12.61
N ILE A 125 -16.44 8.13 -11.43
CA ILE A 125 -15.58 8.16 -10.22
C ILE A 125 -15.41 6.77 -9.64
N SER A 126 -14.21 6.51 -9.10
CA SER A 126 -13.93 5.24 -8.44
C SER A 126 -14.73 5.09 -7.14
N ASP A 127 -15.04 3.85 -6.79
CA ASP A 127 -15.68 3.48 -5.52
C ASP A 127 -14.86 3.94 -4.30
N THR A 128 -13.55 3.84 -4.37
CA THR A 128 -12.64 4.26 -3.31
C THR A 128 -12.70 5.76 -3.04
N TYR A 129 -12.73 6.57 -4.11
CA TYR A 129 -12.85 8.02 -3.93
C TYR A 129 -14.20 8.40 -3.33
N ASP A 130 -15.28 7.82 -3.86
CA ASP A 130 -16.64 8.08 -3.39
C ASP A 130 -16.81 7.70 -1.90
N TYR A 131 -16.26 6.53 -1.52
CA TYR A 131 -16.23 6.08 -0.13
C TYR A 131 -15.38 6.99 0.76
N ALA A 132 -14.18 7.37 0.30
CA ALA A 132 -13.32 8.27 1.04
C ALA A 132 -13.98 9.62 1.30
N LEU A 133 -14.70 10.17 0.28
CA LEU A 133 -15.41 11.44 0.37
C LEU A 133 -16.61 11.37 1.33
N LYS A 134 -17.43 10.32 1.21
CA LYS A 134 -18.71 10.20 1.92
C LYS A 134 -18.55 9.68 3.36
N ILE A 135 -17.59 8.80 3.59
CA ILE A 135 -17.42 8.10 4.87
C ILE A 135 -16.16 8.57 5.60
N LEU A 136 -14.98 8.37 4.99
CA LEU A 136 -13.71 8.60 5.71
C LEU A 136 -13.41 10.08 5.94
N ALA A 137 -13.92 10.98 5.10
CA ALA A 137 -13.76 12.43 5.27
C ALA A 137 -14.77 13.05 6.26
N ASP A 138 -15.67 12.27 6.86
CA ASP A 138 -16.49 12.75 7.98
C ASP A 138 -15.57 13.15 9.15
N PRO A 139 -15.78 14.32 9.80
CA PRO A 139 -14.86 14.81 10.84
C PRO A 139 -14.66 13.84 12.01
N SER A 140 -15.71 13.11 12.42
CA SER A 140 -15.61 12.15 13.52
C SER A 140 -14.81 10.91 13.12
N VAL A 141 -15.07 10.38 11.93
CA VAL A 141 -14.35 9.24 11.35
C VAL A 141 -12.89 9.62 11.09
N MET A 142 -12.65 10.79 10.51
CA MET A 142 -11.30 11.31 10.25
C MET A 142 -10.50 11.46 11.54
N THR A 143 -11.09 12.00 12.60
CA THR A 143 -10.41 12.14 13.88
C THR A 143 -10.00 10.77 14.42
N THR A 144 -10.89 9.79 14.39
CA THR A 144 -10.56 8.42 14.81
C THR A 144 -9.53 7.78 13.89
N LEU A 145 -9.65 7.95 12.58
CA LEU A 145 -8.68 7.43 11.61
C LEU A 145 -7.26 7.97 11.85
N MET A 146 -7.14 9.25 12.19
CA MET A 146 -5.85 9.89 12.47
C MET A 146 -5.25 9.44 13.79
N THR A 147 -6.06 9.12 14.81
CA THR A 147 -5.59 8.76 16.16
C THR A 147 -5.52 7.26 16.39
N ASN A 148 -6.51 6.51 15.95
CA ASN A 148 -6.61 5.06 16.09
C ASN A 148 -7.34 4.43 14.90
N PRO A 149 -6.67 4.22 13.75
CA PRO A 149 -7.31 3.71 12.53
C PRO A 149 -7.92 2.31 12.71
N GLU A 150 -7.41 1.50 13.63
CA GLU A 150 -7.98 0.16 13.90
C GLU A 150 -9.41 0.26 14.42
N GLU A 151 -9.75 1.27 15.22
CA GLU A 151 -11.11 1.47 15.74
C GLU A 151 -12.10 1.83 14.63
N VAL A 152 -11.68 2.58 13.61
CA VAL A 152 -12.53 2.89 12.44
C VAL A 152 -13.01 1.59 11.78
N PHE A 153 -12.14 0.60 11.66
CA PHE A 153 -12.46 -0.65 10.97
C PHE A 153 -13.09 -1.74 11.86
N LYS A 154 -13.37 -1.41 13.12
CA LYS A 154 -14.26 -2.20 14.00
C LYS A 154 -15.72 -1.80 13.87
N ASP A 155 -16.02 -0.59 13.39
CA ASP A 155 -17.38 -0.13 13.19
C ASP A 155 -18.03 -0.86 12.00
N ALA A 156 -19.11 -1.59 12.27
CA ALA A 156 -19.85 -2.34 11.27
C ALA A 156 -20.50 -1.43 10.21
N ASN A 157 -20.88 -0.18 10.55
CA ASN A 157 -21.43 0.76 9.59
C ASN A 157 -20.41 1.21 8.55
N ILE A 158 -19.13 1.25 8.95
CA ILE A 158 -18.02 1.59 8.07
C ILE A 158 -17.61 0.39 7.22
N THR A 159 -17.64 -0.81 7.79
CA THR A 159 -17.03 -2.00 7.17
C THR A 159 -18.00 -2.88 6.39
N LYS A 160 -19.32 -2.71 6.52
CA LYS A 160 -20.36 -3.57 5.91
C LYS A 160 -20.23 -3.74 4.38
N ASP A 161 -19.79 -2.69 3.70
CA ASP A 161 -19.74 -2.63 2.23
C ASP A 161 -18.34 -2.97 1.66
N LEU A 162 -17.34 -3.23 2.55
CA LEU A 162 -15.95 -3.38 2.15
C LEU A 162 -15.59 -4.76 1.58
N GLY A 163 -16.35 -5.80 1.90
CA GLY A 163 -16.11 -7.16 1.40
C GLY A 163 -14.64 -7.61 1.60
N TRP A 164 -13.98 -7.97 0.51
CA TRP A 164 -12.58 -8.40 0.45
C TRP A 164 -11.60 -7.24 0.22
N SER A 165 -12.01 -6.02 0.51
CA SER A 165 -11.19 -4.84 0.32
C SER A 165 -9.93 -4.83 1.19
N ARG A 166 -8.86 -4.31 0.61
CA ARG A 166 -7.58 -4.08 1.25
C ARG A 166 -7.24 -2.62 1.11
N PHE A 167 -6.98 -1.97 2.24
CA PHE A 167 -6.60 -0.56 2.27
C PHE A 167 -5.21 -0.39 2.85
N CYS A 168 -4.50 0.59 2.35
CA CYS A 168 -3.39 1.18 3.05
C CYS A 168 -3.61 2.67 3.23
N PHE A 169 -3.33 3.16 4.43
CA PHE A 169 -3.37 4.57 4.77
C PHE A 169 -1.95 5.04 5.08
N MET A 170 -1.55 6.13 4.46
CA MET A 170 -0.34 6.86 4.79
C MET A 170 -0.72 8.14 5.52
N PHE A 171 -0.11 8.37 6.68
CA PHE A 171 -0.43 9.49 7.55
C PHE A 171 0.74 10.47 7.66
N PRO A 172 0.47 11.78 7.85
CA PRO A 172 1.53 12.79 8.06
C PRO A 172 2.37 12.54 9.31
N HIS A 173 1.73 12.12 10.42
CA HIS A 173 2.33 12.15 11.76
C HIS A 173 2.43 10.78 12.44
N ARG A 174 2.14 9.70 11.73
CA ARG A 174 2.22 8.34 12.26
C ARG A 174 2.62 7.34 11.17
N ASP A 175 2.86 6.09 11.57
CA ASP A 175 3.14 4.98 10.67
C ASP A 175 1.93 4.65 9.79
N MET A 176 2.20 4.06 8.64
CA MET A 176 1.17 3.58 7.73
C MET A 176 0.32 2.48 8.39
N PHE A 177 -0.96 2.47 8.07
CA PHE A 177 -1.91 1.46 8.53
C PHE A 177 -2.44 0.64 7.36
N TRP A 178 -2.47 -0.68 7.53
CA TRP A 178 -3.01 -1.63 6.56
C TRP A 178 -4.26 -2.32 7.11
N TYR A 179 -5.31 -2.39 6.28
CA TYR A 179 -6.52 -3.15 6.55
C TYR A 179 -6.73 -4.24 5.50
N GLY A 180 -7.10 -5.43 5.92
CA GLY A 180 -7.35 -6.58 5.05
C GLY A 180 -6.16 -7.54 4.97
N ASP A 181 -6.32 -8.58 4.14
CA ASP A 181 -5.27 -9.57 3.90
C ASP A 181 -4.09 -8.95 3.17
N ARG A 182 -2.91 -9.53 3.32
CA ARG A 182 -1.70 -9.09 2.63
C ARG A 182 -0.72 -10.23 2.42
N TYR A 183 0.18 -10.03 1.48
CA TYR A 183 1.40 -10.80 1.30
C TYR A 183 2.59 -9.95 1.71
N ILE A 184 3.62 -10.58 2.26
CA ILE A 184 4.89 -9.93 2.59
C ILE A 184 5.98 -10.64 1.81
N TYR A 185 6.82 -9.86 1.11
CA TYR A 185 8.00 -10.35 0.42
C TYR A 185 9.13 -9.33 0.59
N GLU A 186 10.28 -9.76 1.13
CA GLU A 186 11.42 -8.89 1.44
C GLU A 186 11.03 -7.61 2.22
N GLY A 187 10.12 -7.73 3.21
CA GLY A 187 9.66 -6.62 4.05
C GLY A 187 8.68 -5.66 3.38
N ILE A 188 8.31 -5.88 2.14
CA ILE A 188 7.32 -5.09 1.40
C ILE A 188 5.98 -5.81 1.42
N LEU A 189 4.88 -5.04 1.57
CA LEU A 189 3.52 -5.56 1.62
C LEU A 189 2.84 -5.45 0.26
N TYR A 190 2.05 -6.47 -0.07
CA TYR A 190 1.32 -6.56 -1.33
C TYR A 190 -0.12 -7.01 -1.09
N SER A 191 -1.06 -6.41 -1.81
CA SER A 191 -2.47 -6.75 -1.68
C SER A 191 -2.88 -8.08 -2.33
N ASN A 192 -2.10 -8.59 -3.26
CA ASN A 192 -2.27 -9.89 -3.90
C ASN A 192 -0.94 -10.35 -4.52
N THR A 193 -0.93 -11.53 -5.13
CA THR A 193 0.27 -12.14 -5.73
C THR A 193 0.63 -11.62 -7.13
N GLY A 194 -0.02 -10.56 -7.61
CA GLY A 194 0.29 -9.94 -8.91
C GLY A 194 1.70 -9.38 -9.03
N PHE A 195 2.41 -9.20 -7.91
CA PHE A 195 3.81 -8.81 -7.88
C PHE A 195 4.78 -9.95 -8.25
N CYS A 196 4.33 -11.21 -8.16
CA CYS A 196 5.14 -12.38 -8.48
C CYS A 196 5.35 -12.52 -9.98
N GLY A 197 6.42 -13.15 -10.39
CA GLY A 197 6.79 -13.35 -11.79
C GLY A 197 8.31 -13.29 -11.95
N ASN A 198 8.78 -12.68 -13.04
CA ASN A 198 10.21 -12.59 -13.31
C ASN A 198 11.01 -12.09 -12.12
N GLY A 199 11.93 -12.91 -11.62
CA GLY A 199 12.83 -12.57 -10.51
C GLY A 199 12.20 -12.50 -9.12
N ILE A 200 10.88 -12.75 -8.97
CA ILE A 200 10.17 -12.78 -7.70
C ILE A 200 9.37 -14.08 -7.57
N ASP A 201 9.80 -14.93 -6.65
CA ASP A 201 9.20 -16.22 -6.38
C ASP A 201 8.04 -16.08 -5.37
N LYS A 202 6.85 -16.58 -5.76
CA LYS A 202 5.67 -16.57 -4.91
C LYS A 202 5.86 -17.38 -3.62
N ASP A 203 6.56 -18.50 -3.69
CA ASP A 203 6.72 -19.41 -2.56
C ASP A 203 7.59 -18.83 -1.43
N LYS A 204 8.32 -17.74 -1.73
CA LYS A 204 9.06 -16.95 -0.74
C LYS A 204 8.23 -15.83 -0.10
N SER A 205 6.98 -15.68 -0.49
CA SER A 205 6.08 -14.70 0.13
C SER A 205 5.28 -15.32 1.28
N VAL A 206 5.03 -14.51 2.33
CA VAL A 206 4.23 -14.89 3.48
C VAL A 206 2.84 -14.25 3.38
N TYR A 207 1.79 -15.08 3.46
CA TYR A 207 0.41 -14.60 3.51
C TYR A 207 -0.01 -14.30 4.94
N ILE A 208 -0.56 -13.10 5.17
CA ILE A 208 -1.09 -12.65 6.46
C ILE A 208 -2.60 -12.39 6.31
N PRO A 209 -3.46 -13.20 6.95
CA PRO A 209 -4.91 -13.02 6.87
C PRO A 209 -5.38 -11.76 7.62
N LYS A 210 -6.54 -11.24 7.21
CA LYS A 210 -7.24 -10.15 7.90
C LYS A 210 -7.57 -10.57 9.33
N GLY A 211 -7.47 -9.62 10.26
CA GLY A 211 -7.79 -9.85 11.68
C GLY A 211 -6.64 -10.44 12.48
N THR A 212 -5.48 -10.64 11.88
CA THR A 212 -4.27 -10.91 12.63
C THR A 212 -3.96 -9.67 13.48
N THR A 213 -4.18 -9.76 14.79
CA THR A 213 -4.05 -8.66 15.78
C THR A 213 -2.61 -8.25 16.06
N GLN A 214 -1.68 -8.84 15.39
CA GLN A 214 -0.26 -8.54 15.48
C GLN A 214 0.02 -7.19 14.84
N SER A 215 0.82 -6.35 15.52
CA SER A 215 1.30 -5.10 14.91
C SER A 215 1.92 -5.41 13.55
N LEU A 216 1.86 -4.48 12.61
CA LEU A 216 2.41 -4.68 11.28
C LEU A 216 3.92 -5.00 11.35
N LYS A 217 4.60 -4.44 12.34
CA LYS A 217 6.01 -4.70 12.65
C LYS A 217 6.24 -6.16 13.07
N ASP A 218 5.42 -6.68 13.98
CA ASP A 218 5.54 -8.08 14.44
C ASP A 218 5.23 -9.07 13.31
N ALA A 219 4.31 -8.71 12.39
CA ALA A 219 4.01 -9.51 11.21
C ALA A 219 5.18 -9.51 10.21
N VAL A 220 5.85 -8.36 10.03
CA VAL A 220 7.05 -8.25 9.19
C VAL A 220 8.21 -9.02 9.83
N ASP A 221 8.44 -8.86 11.12
CA ASP A 221 9.53 -9.54 11.84
C ASP A 221 9.34 -11.06 11.81
N LYS A 222 8.10 -11.53 12.00
CA LYS A 222 7.76 -12.96 11.87
C LYS A 222 7.95 -13.47 10.44
N ALA A 223 7.52 -12.73 9.43
CA ALA A 223 7.66 -13.12 8.03
C ALA A 223 9.13 -13.18 7.60
N VAL A 224 9.96 -12.25 8.09
CA VAL A 224 11.41 -12.25 7.87
C VAL A 224 12.06 -13.46 8.56
N ALA A 225 11.67 -13.78 9.79
CA ALA A 225 12.18 -14.94 10.52
C ALA A 225 11.79 -16.27 9.83
N GLU A 226 10.55 -16.40 9.34
CA GLU A 226 10.08 -17.59 8.63
C GLU A 226 10.73 -17.76 7.24
N SER A 227 11.04 -16.68 6.53
CA SER A 227 11.75 -16.73 5.25
C SER A 227 13.22 -17.13 5.42
N THR A 228 13.87 -16.66 6.50
CA THR A 228 15.23 -17.05 6.85
C THR A 228 15.32 -18.49 7.35
N SER A 229 14.31 -19.00 8.06
CA SER A 229 14.29 -20.39 8.51
C SER A 229 14.11 -21.41 7.37
N LYS A 230 13.42 -21.04 6.29
CA LYS A 230 13.30 -21.89 5.09
C LYS A 230 14.58 -21.96 4.24
N GLU A 231 15.46 -20.95 4.33
CA GLU A 231 16.78 -20.99 3.70
C GLU A 231 17.82 -21.81 4.51
N VAL A 232 17.61 -21.97 5.83
CA VAL A 232 18.56 -22.68 6.72
C VAL A 232 18.45 -24.20 6.61
N ASP A 233 17.36 -24.75 6.07
CA ASP A 233 17.29 -26.21 5.81
C ASP A 233 18.18 -26.70 4.65
N LEU A 234 18.86 -25.79 3.96
CA LEU A 234 19.86 -26.10 2.91
C LEU A 234 21.32 -26.00 3.37
N PHE A 235 21.60 -25.55 4.61
CA PHE A 235 22.93 -25.50 5.18
C PHE A 235 22.94 -26.03 6.63
N PRO A 236 23.98 -26.81 7.03
CA PRO A 236 24.02 -27.42 8.38
C PRO A 236 24.09 -26.35 9.48
N ALA A 237 23.23 -26.51 10.47
CA ALA A 237 22.80 -25.62 11.53
C ALA A 237 23.84 -25.13 12.55
N ASN A 238 25.04 -24.70 12.19
CA ASN A 238 26.03 -24.27 13.20
C ASN A 238 26.76 -22.93 12.96
N THR A 239 26.36 -22.10 11.99
CA THR A 239 27.19 -20.92 11.67
C THR A 239 26.51 -19.55 11.82
N CYS A 240 25.19 -19.45 12.05
CA CYS A 240 24.46 -18.15 11.99
C CYS A 240 23.98 -17.56 13.32
N ILE A 241 24.12 -18.24 14.46
CA ILE A 241 23.61 -17.73 15.76
C ILE A 241 24.54 -16.68 16.41
N LYS A 242 25.79 -16.54 15.96
CA LYS A 242 26.74 -15.59 16.58
C LYS A 242 26.68 -14.15 16.07
N ALA A 243 26.02 -13.87 14.95
CA ALA A 243 26.04 -12.53 14.32
C ALA A 243 24.89 -11.60 14.75
N LEU A 244 23.89 -12.08 15.50
CA LEU A 244 22.73 -11.28 15.94
C LEU A 244 22.71 -10.93 17.43
N GLN A 245 23.78 -11.26 18.18
CA GLN A 245 23.89 -10.93 19.62
C GLN A 245 24.78 -9.71 19.89
N ASP A 246 25.43 -9.12 18.88
CA ASP A 246 26.38 -8.01 19.04
C ASP A 246 25.93 -6.71 18.35
N ILE A 247 24.60 -6.48 18.20
CA ILE A 247 24.05 -5.17 17.79
C ILE A 247 23.06 -4.68 18.83
#